data_453dfd69428df17549679dc2d594f1f0
#
_entry.id   453dfd69428df17549679dc2d594f1f0
#
_cell.length_a   1.000
_cell.length_b   1.000
_cell.length_c   1.000
_cell.angle_alpha   90.00
_cell.angle_beta   90.00
_cell.angle_gamma   90.00
#
_symmetry.space_group_name_H-M   'P 1'
#
loop_
_entity.id
_entity.type
_entity.pdbx_description
1 polymer ?
#
loop_
_entity_poly.entity_id
_entity_poly.type
_entity_poly.pdbx_seq_one_letter_code
_entity_poly.pdbx_strand_id
1 'polypeptide(L)'
;MRKLPAIESDYLLELEKLPGQDKGHVPWDEVYGQPRPLRIEVGVGNSPFLIEVASSEPGYNYLGLEYSHKRVIRFLKKVHQAGLENIRM
;
A
#
# COMPACT_ATOMS: atom_id res chain seq x y z
N MET A 1 -4.10 22.00 -16.33
CA MET A 1 -3.74 20.65 -15.83
C MET A 1 -5.01 19.87 -15.52
N ARG A 2 -5.08 18.68 -16.01
CA ARG A 2 -6.24 17.82 -15.77
C ARG A 2 -6.13 17.16 -14.39
N LYS A 3 -7.13 17.36 -13.56
CA LYS A 3 -7.19 16.75 -12.24
C LYS A 3 -7.61 15.28 -12.36
N LEU A 4 -6.82 14.38 -11.78
CA LEU A 4 -7.17 12.97 -11.73
C LEU A 4 -8.26 12.72 -10.70
N PRO A 5 -9.18 11.77 -10.95
CA PRO A 5 -10.19 11.42 -9.97
C PRO A 5 -9.54 10.81 -8.71
N ALA A 6 -10.19 11.02 -7.58
CA ALA A 6 -9.76 10.40 -6.33
C ALA A 6 -9.94 8.89 -6.41
N ILE A 7 -9.02 8.16 -5.78
CA ILE A 7 -9.10 6.71 -5.64
C ILE A 7 -9.61 6.40 -4.24
N GLU A 8 -10.71 5.67 -4.16
CA GLU A 8 -11.27 5.21 -2.89
C GLU A 8 -10.89 3.75 -2.66
N SER A 9 -10.07 3.50 -1.66
CA SER A 9 -9.65 2.16 -1.29
C SER A 9 -9.06 2.17 0.11
N ASP A 10 -9.40 1.16 0.91
CA ASP A 10 -8.81 0.96 2.23
C ASP A 10 -7.33 0.57 2.16
N TYR A 11 -6.88 0.12 1.00
CA TYR A 11 -5.49 -0.27 0.79
C TYR A 11 -4.59 0.89 0.34
N LEU A 12 -5.18 2.04 -0.03
CA LEU A 12 -4.44 3.22 -0.46
C LEU A 12 -4.16 4.12 0.73
N LEU A 13 -2.88 4.46 0.93
CA LEU A 13 -2.46 5.42 1.94
C LEU A 13 -2.22 6.78 1.29
N GLU A 14 -2.81 7.81 1.88
CA GLU A 14 -2.58 9.20 1.47
C GLU A 14 -1.66 9.86 2.50
N LEU A 15 -0.51 10.34 2.05
CA LEU A 15 0.54 10.84 2.94
C LEU A 15 0.04 11.91 3.91
N GLU A 16 -0.76 12.86 3.41
CA GLU A 16 -1.26 13.96 4.24
C GLU A 16 -2.21 13.49 5.35
N LYS A 17 -2.78 12.30 5.21
CA LYS A 17 -3.74 11.74 6.16
C LYS A 17 -3.13 10.73 7.11
N LEU A 18 -1.86 10.36 6.90
CA LEU A 18 -1.19 9.42 7.78
C LEU A 18 -0.90 10.05 9.15
N PRO A 19 -1.22 9.36 10.26
CA PRO A 19 -0.90 9.87 11.58
C PRO A 19 0.62 10.00 11.76
N GLY A 20 1.06 11.07 12.41
CA GLY A 20 2.47 11.30 12.71
C GLY A 20 3.34 11.76 11.55
N GLN A 21 2.80 11.90 10.33
CA GLN A 21 3.60 12.29 9.17
C GLN A 21 4.18 13.71 9.31
N ASP A 22 3.46 14.62 9.96
CA ASP A 22 3.90 15.99 10.21
C ASP A 22 5.08 16.05 11.19
N LYS A 23 5.30 15.01 11.97
CA LYS A 23 6.40 14.86 12.94
C LYS A 23 7.51 13.96 12.42
N GLY A 24 7.42 13.52 11.16
CA GLY A 24 8.39 12.62 10.56
C GLY A 24 8.36 11.20 11.09
N HIS A 25 7.27 10.81 11.74
CA HIS A 25 7.13 9.47 12.28
C HIS A 25 5.71 8.93 12.04
N VAL A 26 5.61 7.82 11.32
CA VAL A 26 4.33 7.14 11.06
C VAL A 26 4.25 5.87 11.89
N PRO A 27 3.22 5.71 12.73
CA PRO A 27 3.04 4.49 13.52
C PRO A 27 2.49 3.36 12.63
N TRP A 28 3.38 2.67 11.93
CA TRP A 28 3.01 1.67 10.92
C TRP A 28 2.17 0.52 11.50
N ASP A 29 2.44 0.10 12.74
CA ASP A 29 1.66 -0.94 13.39
C ASP A 29 0.18 -0.55 13.53
N GLU A 30 -0.08 0.72 13.81
CA GLU A 30 -1.44 1.24 13.89
C GLU A 30 -2.10 1.33 12.51
N VAL A 31 -1.31 1.75 11.51
CA VAL A 31 -1.81 1.89 10.12
C VAL A 31 -2.29 0.54 9.58
N TYR A 32 -1.55 -0.53 9.83
CA TYR A 32 -1.91 -1.88 9.38
C TYR A 32 -2.80 -2.64 10.37
N GLY A 33 -2.86 -2.19 11.61
CA GLY A 33 -3.61 -2.87 12.65
C GLY A 33 -2.92 -4.11 13.23
N GLN A 34 -1.68 -4.36 12.83
CA GLN A 34 -0.88 -5.51 13.28
C GLN A 34 0.58 -5.11 13.41
N PRO A 35 1.25 -5.50 14.52
CA PRO A 35 2.68 -5.20 14.73
C PRO A 35 3.55 -6.18 13.94
N ARG A 36 3.93 -5.80 12.74
CA ARG A 36 4.80 -6.59 11.86
C ARG A 36 5.89 -5.70 11.28
N PRO A 37 7.10 -6.24 11.04
CA PRO A 37 8.12 -5.48 10.31
C PRO A 37 7.59 -4.99 8.96
N LEU A 38 7.99 -3.80 8.55
CA LEU A 38 7.56 -3.20 7.29
C LEU A 38 8.57 -3.48 6.19
N ARG A 39 8.09 -3.97 5.05
CA ARG A 39 8.85 -4.08 3.80
C ARG A 39 8.29 -3.12 2.78
N ILE A 40 9.17 -2.36 2.14
CA ILE A 40 8.79 -1.35 1.15
C ILE A 40 9.35 -1.76 -0.21
N GLU A 41 8.50 -1.70 -1.24
CA GLU A 41 8.93 -1.89 -2.63
C GLU A 41 8.56 -0.67 -3.46
N VAL A 42 9.53 -0.16 -4.23
CA VAL A 42 9.34 0.99 -5.12
C VAL A 42 9.10 0.49 -6.54
N GLY A 43 8.12 1.08 -7.22
CA GLY A 43 7.83 0.72 -8.60
C GLY A 43 7.14 -0.63 -8.75
N VAL A 44 6.11 -0.89 -7.94
CA VAL A 44 5.40 -2.18 -7.98
C VAL A 44 4.71 -2.45 -9.33
N GLY A 45 4.30 -1.40 -10.03
CA GLY A 45 3.81 -1.47 -11.40
C GLY A 45 2.70 -2.47 -11.63
N ASN A 46 2.84 -3.28 -12.70
CA ASN A 46 1.92 -4.34 -13.06
C ASN A 46 2.35 -5.71 -12.54
N SER A 47 3.49 -5.77 -11.85
CA SER A 47 4.02 -7.04 -11.35
C SER A 47 3.16 -7.59 -10.20
N PRO A 48 2.81 -8.87 -10.22
CA PRO A 48 2.14 -9.50 -9.09
C PRO A 48 3.10 -9.85 -7.96
N PHE A 49 4.39 -9.54 -8.09
CA PHE A 49 5.44 -9.99 -7.17
C PHE A 49 5.16 -9.60 -5.71
N LEU A 50 4.82 -8.34 -5.45
CA LEU A 50 4.57 -7.88 -4.07
C LEU A 50 3.36 -8.60 -3.46
N ILE A 51 2.33 -8.83 -4.25
CA ILE A 51 1.13 -9.56 -3.80
C ILE A 51 1.49 -11.01 -3.49
N GLU A 52 2.28 -11.65 -4.33
CA GLU A 52 2.74 -13.03 -4.12
C GLU A 52 3.57 -13.16 -2.85
N VAL A 53 4.51 -12.23 -2.63
CA VAL A 53 5.35 -12.23 -1.42
C VAL A 53 4.50 -11.96 -0.18
N ALA A 54 3.59 -10.99 -0.22
CA ALA A 54 2.73 -10.67 0.90
C ALA A 54 1.81 -11.86 1.28
N SER A 55 1.39 -12.62 0.28
CA SER A 55 0.58 -13.81 0.48
C SER A 55 1.38 -14.96 1.09
N SER A 56 2.63 -15.17 0.64
CA SER A 56 3.47 -16.28 1.08
C SER A 56 4.23 -15.99 2.37
N GLU A 57 4.47 -14.70 2.69
CA GLU A 57 5.18 -14.28 3.90
C GLU A 57 4.31 -13.31 4.72
N PRO A 58 3.28 -13.82 5.42
CA PRO A 58 2.33 -12.95 6.13
C PRO A 58 2.86 -12.36 7.44
N GLY A 59 4.08 -12.70 7.85
CA GLY A 59 4.72 -12.13 9.03
C GLY A 59 5.23 -10.71 8.87
N TYR A 60 5.03 -10.09 7.69
CA TYR A 60 5.45 -8.72 7.38
C TYR A 60 4.27 -7.89 6.93
N ASN A 61 4.38 -6.57 7.13
CA ASN A 61 3.52 -5.60 6.47
C ASN A 61 4.25 -5.08 5.23
N TYR A 62 3.52 -4.85 4.16
CA TYR A 62 4.11 -4.48 2.87
C TYR A 62 3.55 -3.14 2.40
N LEU A 63 4.43 -2.28 1.92
CA LEU A 63 4.07 -1.00 1.33
C LEU A 63 4.63 -0.92 -0.08
N GLY A 64 3.75 -0.79 -1.07
CA GLY A 64 4.13 -0.57 -2.45
C GLY A 64 4.10 0.91 -2.77
N LEU A 65 5.12 1.40 -3.47
CA LEU A 65 5.17 2.76 -3.97
C LEU A 65 5.13 2.72 -5.50
N GLU A 66 4.20 3.47 -6.07
CA GLU A 66 4.04 3.51 -7.53
C GLU A 66 3.69 4.93 -7.98
N TYR A 67 4.38 5.40 -8.98
CA TYR A 67 4.21 6.73 -9.52
C TYR A 67 3.00 6.86 -10.46
N SER A 68 2.70 5.82 -11.23
CA SER A 68 1.63 5.85 -12.22
C SER A 68 0.26 5.63 -11.58
N HIS A 69 -0.62 6.62 -11.70
CA HIS A 69 -2.01 6.54 -11.22
C HIS A 69 -2.74 5.31 -11.76
N LYS A 70 -2.55 5.02 -13.04
CA LYS A 70 -3.18 3.88 -13.71
C LYS A 70 -2.72 2.55 -13.13
N ARG A 71 -1.42 2.43 -12.83
CA ARG A 71 -0.86 1.22 -12.22
C ARG A 71 -1.28 1.07 -10.77
N VAL A 72 -1.42 2.17 -10.04
CA VAL A 72 -1.97 2.17 -8.68
C VAL A 72 -3.38 1.57 -8.68
N ILE A 73 -4.24 2.03 -9.58
CA ILE A 73 -5.61 1.49 -9.69
C ILE A 73 -5.60 -0.01 -9.94
N ARG A 74 -4.78 -0.47 -10.88
CA ARG A 74 -4.68 -1.90 -11.22
C ARG A 74 -4.17 -2.73 -10.04
N PHE A 75 -3.17 -2.21 -9.35
CA PHE A 75 -2.59 -2.89 -8.20
C PHE A 75 -3.61 -3.02 -7.07
N LEU A 76 -4.33 -1.95 -6.76
CA LEU A 76 -5.36 -1.95 -5.71
C LEU A 76 -6.47 -2.96 -6.00
N LYS A 77 -6.87 -3.11 -7.26
CA LYS A 77 -7.83 -4.14 -7.65
C LYS A 77 -7.32 -5.55 -7.35
N LYS A 78 -6.05 -5.82 -7.65
CA LYS A 78 -5.43 -7.12 -7.40
C LYS A 78 -5.32 -7.40 -5.91
N VAL A 79 -4.96 -6.41 -5.11
CA VAL A 79 -4.89 -6.54 -3.66
C VAL A 79 -6.26 -6.86 -3.08
N HIS A 80 -7.28 -6.14 -3.54
CA HIS A 80 -8.66 -6.35 -3.09
C HIS A 80 -9.13 -7.77 -3.44
N GLN A 81 -8.85 -8.24 -4.66
CA GLN A 81 -9.21 -9.59 -5.10
C GLN A 81 -8.49 -10.67 -4.29
N ALA A 82 -7.25 -10.43 -3.90
CA ALA A 82 -6.47 -11.36 -3.10
C ALA A 82 -6.91 -11.40 -1.62
N GLY A 83 -7.62 -10.37 -1.15
CA GLY A 83 -8.13 -10.31 0.21
C GLY A 83 -7.04 -10.22 1.28
N LEU A 84 -5.90 -9.64 0.95
CA LEU A 84 -4.77 -9.53 1.88
C LEU A 84 -4.93 -8.33 2.81
N GLU A 85 -4.55 -8.52 4.08
CA GLU A 85 -4.62 -7.46 5.11
C GLU A 85 -3.30 -6.74 5.30
N ASN A 86 -2.19 -7.34 4.90
CA ASN A 86 -0.83 -6.90 5.19
C ASN A 86 -0.16 -6.10 4.07
N ILE A 87 -0.94 -5.56 3.16
CA ILE A 87 -0.41 -4.79 2.03
C ILE A 87 -1.16 -3.47 1.89
N ARG A 88 -0.42 -2.41 1.62
CA ARG A 88 -0.93 -1.06 1.33
C ARG A 88 -0.12 -0.44 0.21
N MET A 89 -0.64 0.64 -0.32
CA MET A 89 0.04 1.37 -1.37
C MET A 89 -0.04 2.87 -1.14
#